data_a658cf7b1b1ac41919f4382c42090760
#
_entry.id   a658cf7b1b1ac41919f4382c42090760
#
_cell.length_a   1.000
_cell.length_b   1.000
_cell.length_c   1.000
_cell.angle_alpha   90.00
_cell.angle_beta   90.00
_cell.angle_gamma   90.00
#
_symmetry.space_group_name_H-M   'P 1'
#
loop_
_entity.id
_entity.type
_entity.pdbx_description
1 polymer ?
#
loop_
_entity_poly.entity_id
_entity_poly.type
_entity_poly.pdbx_seq_one_letter_code
_entity_poly.pdbx_strand_id
1 'polypeptide(L)'
;MSFPIYMDNYVLHEITPLMDTDALYIADRHKSEFSYPVHNHDVFELNFVENAAGVKRIVGDSNEVIGDYDLVLITNPSLEHAWEQHECKSNDIREITIQFNFGAGITEADYFFGKTPFESIRHMMKEAQKGMAFPMSSIMKVYERLSGLSQITNRFTALMEFLNILHTLSLCTGARTLATTSYAKVNIEDDSRRILRVKKYISDNYMYELRLKSLADLANMSESAFCRFFKLHTGRRLSDYIIDIRLGYATRLLIDTTETIAEISFKCGYNNMSNFNRIFKRKKGCSPTEFRNSHHKIKVIV
;
A
#
# COMPACT_ATOMS: atom_id res chain seq x y z
N MET A 1 -30.74 -6.89 27.86
CA MET A 1 -29.37 -7.40 27.99
C MET A 1 -28.75 -7.36 26.60
N SER A 2 -28.00 -6.31 26.29
CA SER A 2 -27.30 -6.15 25.03
C SER A 2 -25.93 -6.78 25.19
N PHE A 3 -25.65 -7.80 24.39
CA PHE A 3 -24.31 -8.39 24.28
C PHE A 3 -23.38 -7.35 23.65
N PRO A 4 -22.19 -7.12 24.20
CA PRO A 4 -21.20 -6.29 23.52
C PRO A 4 -20.77 -7.02 22.25
N ILE A 5 -20.95 -6.36 21.11
CA ILE A 5 -20.35 -6.78 19.84
C ILE A 5 -18.84 -6.54 20.03
N TYR A 6 -18.08 -7.61 20.27
CA TYR A 6 -16.64 -7.59 20.07
C TYR A 6 -16.43 -7.40 18.57
N MET A 7 -16.17 -6.16 18.14
CA MET A 7 -15.54 -5.91 16.86
C MET A 7 -14.13 -6.53 16.96
N ASP A 8 -13.93 -7.68 16.33
CA ASP A 8 -12.59 -8.16 16.01
C ASP A 8 -11.86 -7.01 15.29
N ASN A 9 -10.75 -6.55 15.88
CA ASN A 9 -9.83 -5.59 15.27
C ASN A 9 -9.17 -6.26 14.04
N TYR A 10 -9.93 -6.34 12.96
CA TYR A 10 -9.44 -6.94 11.71
C TYR A 10 -8.71 -5.85 10.93
N VAL A 11 -7.38 -5.84 11.02
CA VAL A 11 -6.54 -4.99 10.18
C VAL A 11 -6.66 -5.48 8.74
N LEU A 12 -7.16 -4.62 7.86
CA LEU A 12 -7.26 -4.93 6.45
C LEU A 12 -5.85 -4.88 5.83
N HIS A 13 -5.49 -5.88 5.07
CA HIS A 13 -4.35 -5.73 4.19
C HIS A 13 -4.81 -5.24 2.83
N GLU A 14 -4.37 -4.07 2.49
CA GLU A 14 -4.65 -3.48 1.20
C GLU A 14 -3.77 -4.12 0.12
N ILE A 15 -4.40 -4.43 -0.99
CA ILE A 15 -3.71 -4.88 -2.18
C ILE A 15 -3.61 -3.68 -3.09
N THR A 16 -2.38 -3.29 -3.28
CA THR A 16 -2.06 -2.16 -4.14
C THR A 16 -2.22 -2.55 -5.60
N PRO A 17 -2.55 -1.60 -6.48
CA PRO A 17 -2.61 -1.86 -7.92
C PRO A 17 -1.22 -1.95 -8.60
N LEU A 18 -0.11 -1.76 -7.87
CA LEU A 18 1.25 -1.88 -8.40
C LEU A 18 1.59 -3.31 -8.80
N MET A 19 2.10 -3.48 -10.00
CA MET A 19 2.78 -4.72 -10.45
C MET A 19 4.29 -4.61 -10.25
N ASP A 20 4.99 -5.73 -10.32
CA ASP A 20 6.46 -5.77 -10.21
C ASP A 20 7.18 -4.92 -11.28
N THR A 21 6.49 -4.62 -12.41
CA THR A 21 6.99 -3.78 -13.50
C THR A 21 6.70 -2.30 -13.33
N ASP A 22 5.88 -1.92 -12.34
CA ASP A 22 5.51 -0.53 -12.10
C ASP A 22 6.37 0.08 -11.00
N ALA A 23 6.78 1.31 -11.19
CA ALA A 23 7.50 2.08 -10.18
C ALA A 23 6.56 2.82 -9.23
N LEU A 24 5.47 3.39 -9.77
CA LEU A 24 4.55 4.27 -9.04
C LEU A 24 3.08 3.94 -9.36
N TYR A 25 2.24 4.10 -8.35
CA TYR A 25 0.80 4.26 -8.47
C TYR A 25 0.40 5.56 -7.76
N ILE A 26 -0.29 6.44 -8.46
CA ILE A 26 -0.72 7.74 -7.96
C ILE A 26 -2.25 7.78 -8.01
N ALA A 27 -2.87 8.02 -6.87
CA ALA A 27 -4.31 8.23 -6.76
C ALA A 27 -4.57 9.60 -6.14
N ASP A 28 -5.12 10.51 -6.93
CA ASP A 28 -5.54 11.85 -6.52
C ASP A 28 -7.06 11.87 -6.45
N ARG A 29 -7.61 12.06 -5.26
CA ARG A 29 -9.04 11.88 -4.98
C ARG A 29 -9.58 13.04 -4.18
N HIS A 30 -10.80 13.47 -4.54
CA HIS A 30 -11.64 14.32 -3.71
C HIS A 30 -12.72 13.48 -3.04
N LYS A 31 -12.91 13.65 -1.76
CA LYS A 31 -13.88 12.91 -0.95
C LYS A 31 -14.49 13.77 0.16
N SER A 32 -15.67 13.39 0.62
CA SER A 32 -16.35 14.06 1.76
C SER A 32 -16.05 13.42 3.10
N GLU A 33 -15.47 12.20 3.09
CA GLU A 33 -15.19 11.45 4.32
C GLU A 33 -14.07 10.41 4.14
N PHE A 34 -13.44 10.05 5.24
CA PHE A 34 -12.57 8.89 5.34
C PHE A 34 -13.36 7.69 5.86
N SER A 35 -13.55 6.69 5.01
CA SER A 35 -14.27 5.45 5.33
C SER A 35 -13.40 4.19 5.20
N TYR A 36 -12.12 4.34 4.83
CA TYR A 36 -11.22 3.21 4.67
C TYR A 36 -10.69 2.77 6.03
N PRO A 37 -10.78 1.47 6.37
CA PRO A 37 -10.38 0.97 7.68
C PRO A 37 -8.87 0.99 7.89
N VAL A 38 -8.44 0.75 9.14
CA VAL A 38 -7.03 0.53 9.47
C VAL A 38 -6.49 -0.62 8.61
N HIS A 39 -5.37 -0.37 7.92
CA HIS A 39 -4.80 -1.30 6.96
C HIS A 39 -3.27 -1.25 6.96
N ASN A 40 -2.69 -2.21 6.27
CA ASN A 40 -1.29 -2.23 5.87
C ASN A 40 -1.16 -2.77 4.44
N HIS A 41 -0.01 -2.63 3.81
CA HIS A 41 0.26 -3.10 2.44
C HIS A 41 1.75 -3.38 2.22
N ASP A 42 2.08 -4.15 1.17
CA ASP A 42 3.46 -4.61 0.90
C ASP A 42 4.36 -3.59 0.18
N VAL A 43 3.85 -2.40 -0.13
CA VAL A 43 4.61 -1.35 -0.84
C VAL A 43 4.86 -0.15 0.07
N PHE A 44 5.69 0.78 -0.38
CA PHE A 44 5.87 2.06 0.30
C PHE A 44 4.76 3.03 -0.09
N GLU A 45 4.42 3.94 0.81
CA GLU A 45 3.37 4.93 0.59
C GLU A 45 3.80 6.32 1.05
N LEU A 46 3.59 7.31 0.18
CA LEU A 46 3.57 8.71 0.55
C LEU A 46 2.12 9.19 0.42
N ASN A 47 1.49 9.51 1.55
CA ASN A 47 0.11 9.97 1.60
C ASN A 47 0.07 11.45 1.97
N PHE A 48 -0.61 12.23 1.14
CA PHE A 48 -0.85 13.66 1.34
C PHE A 48 -2.35 13.91 1.43
N VAL A 49 -2.76 14.71 2.41
CA VAL A 49 -4.15 15.18 2.53
C VAL A 49 -4.17 16.69 2.73
N GLU A 50 -5.18 17.34 2.14
CA GLU A 50 -5.51 18.75 2.34
C GLU A 50 -6.99 18.94 2.60
N ASN A 51 -7.36 20.07 3.23
CA ASN A 51 -8.70 20.37 3.74
C ASN A 51 -9.18 19.34 4.77
N ALA A 52 -8.27 18.81 5.58
CA ALA A 52 -8.48 17.67 6.46
C ALA A 52 -8.45 18.03 7.96
N ALA A 53 -8.57 19.30 8.32
CA ALA A 53 -8.57 19.73 9.73
C ALA A 53 -9.59 18.95 10.56
N GLY A 54 -9.12 18.31 11.65
CA GLY A 54 -9.97 17.48 12.51
C GLY A 54 -10.02 16.00 12.14
N VAL A 55 -9.37 15.57 11.06
CA VAL A 55 -9.16 14.15 10.75
C VAL A 55 -8.22 13.55 11.78
N LYS A 56 -8.48 12.33 12.22
CA LYS A 56 -7.60 11.56 13.08
C LYS A 56 -6.72 10.64 12.23
N ARG A 57 -5.42 10.84 12.31
CA ARG A 57 -4.42 9.96 11.70
C ARG A 57 -3.98 8.89 12.70
N ILE A 58 -3.98 7.64 12.26
CA ILE A 58 -3.48 6.47 12.98
C ILE A 58 -2.28 5.92 12.21
N VAL A 59 -1.12 5.80 12.85
CA VAL A 59 0.06 5.15 12.29
C VAL A 59 0.74 4.34 13.40
N GLY A 60 0.57 3.03 13.37
CA GLY A 60 0.98 2.15 14.45
C GLY A 60 0.30 2.53 15.76
N ASP A 61 1.10 2.79 16.79
CA ASP A 61 0.63 3.24 18.11
C ASP A 61 0.47 4.77 18.24
N SER A 62 0.74 5.53 17.16
CA SER A 62 0.50 6.98 17.11
C SER A 62 -0.92 7.28 16.67
N ASN A 63 -1.64 8.08 17.46
CA ASN A 63 -3.00 8.55 17.17
C ASN A 63 -3.05 10.05 17.35
N GLU A 64 -3.25 10.80 16.27
CA GLU A 64 -3.19 12.26 16.30
C GLU A 64 -4.29 12.89 15.45
N VAL A 65 -4.87 13.99 15.94
CA VAL A 65 -5.76 14.84 15.15
C VAL A 65 -4.89 15.81 14.34
N ILE A 66 -5.07 15.80 13.03
CA ILE A 66 -4.28 16.61 12.10
C ILE A 66 -4.92 17.96 11.79
N GLY A 67 -4.11 18.89 11.27
CA GLY A 67 -4.57 20.15 10.71
C GLY A 67 -5.09 20.01 9.28
N ASP A 68 -5.13 21.13 8.55
CA ASP A 68 -5.60 21.16 7.15
C ASP A 68 -4.74 20.34 6.22
N TYR A 69 -3.46 20.21 6.51
CA TYR A 69 -2.50 19.47 5.69
C TYR A 69 -1.81 18.41 6.52
N ASP A 70 -1.62 17.25 5.93
CA ASP A 70 -0.77 16.19 6.48
C ASP A 70 -0.01 15.50 5.33
N LEU A 71 1.24 15.17 5.57
CA LEU A 71 2.07 14.42 4.65
C LEU A 71 2.84 13.37 5.44
N VAL A 72 2.61 12.10 5.10
CA VAL A 72 3.21 10.96 5.79
C VAL A 72 3.86 10.01 4.80
N LEU A 73 5.08 9.61 5.11
CA LEU A 73 5.81 8.55 4.40
C LEU A 73 5.83 7.28 5.26
N ILE A 74 5.42 6.15 4.68
CA ILE A 74 5.39 4.83 5.31
C ILE A 74 6.20 3.88 4.44
N THR A 75 7.21 3.23 5.03
CA THR A 75 8.11 2.31 4.33
C THR A 75 8.22 0.94 5.00
N ASN A 76 7.38 0.67 5.99
CA ASN A 76 7.27 -0.64 6.64
C ASN A 76 5.97 -1.33 6.20
N PRO A 77 6.04 -2.44 5.47
CA PRO A 77 4.86 -3.16 4.99
C PRO A 77 3.91 -3.66 6.09
N SER A 78 4.41 -3.78 7.31
CA SER A 78 3.61 -4.26 8.45
C SER A 78 3.04 -3.14 9.32
N LEU A 79 3.35 -1.88 9.00
CA LEU A 79 2.90 -0.75 9.80
C LEU A 79 1.45 -0.41 9.46
N GLU A 80 0.59 -0.63 10.42
CA GLU A 80 -0.84 -0.36 10.33
C GLU A 80 -1.08 1.16 10.31
N HIS A 81 -1.95 1.60 9.40
CA HIS A 81 -2.26 3.02 9.28
C HIS A 81 -3.68 3.26 8.75
N ALA A 82 -4.22 4.44 9.06
CA ALA A 82 -5.50 4.93 8.56
C ALA A 82 -5.65 6.43 8.83
N TRP A 83 -6.56 7.04 8.08
CA TRP A 83 -7.15 8.33 8.38
C TRP A 83 -8.65 8.14 8.66
N GLU A 84 -9.13 8.66 9.80
CA GLU A 84 -10.52 8.56 10.23
C GLU A 84 -11.16 9.96 10.25
N GLN A 85 -12.44 10.04 9.87
CA GLN A 85 -13.17 11.32 9.77
C GLN A 85 -13.13 12.14 11.07
N HIS A 86 -13.31 11.50 12.22
CA HIS A 86 -13.24 12.10 13.55
C HIS A 86 -14.03 13.44 13.64
N GLU A 87 -13.34 14.58 13.87
CA GLU A 87 -13.96 15.92 14.02
C GLU A 87 -13.97 16.74 12.70
N CYS A 88 -13.46 16.18 11.62
CA CYS A 88 -13.39 16.87 10.33
C CYS A 88 -14.77 17.13 9.76
N LYS A 89 -15.01 18.36 9.34
CA LYS A 89 -16.30 18.84 8.76
C LYS A 89 -16.16 19.22 7.28
N SER A 90 -15.01 19.02 6.68
CA SER A 90 -14.79 19.32 5.27
C SER A 90 -15.62 18.39 4.39
N ASN A 91 -16.25 18.96 3.36
CA ASN A 91 -16.96 18.22 2.32
C ASN A 91 -16.12 18.01 1.05
N ASP A 92 -14.89 18.53 1.05
CA ASP A 92 -13.96 18.45 -0.09
C ASP A 92 -12.53 18.23 0.43
N ILE A 93 -12.30 17.04 0.96
CA ILE A 93 -10.97 16.58 1.37
C ILE A 93 -10.27 16.07 0.12
N ARG A 94 -9.11 16.61 -0.21
CA ARG A 94 -8.25 16.03 -1.25
C ARG A 94 -7.23 15.08 -0.62
N GLU A 95 -7.10 13.90 -1.20
CA GLU A 95 -6.10 12.92 -0.81
C GLU A 95 -5.29 12.48 -2.02
N ILE A 96 -3.97 12.63 -1.93
CA ILE A 96 -3.02 12.11 -2.92
C ILE A 96 -2.27 10.96 -2.27
N THR A 97 -2.59 9.73 -2.68
CA THR A 97 -1.87 8.52 -2.25
C THR A 97 -0.89 8.11 -3.33
N ILE A 98 0.39 8.07 -3.02
CA ILE A 98 1.44 7.62 -3.91
C ILE A 98 2.01 6.33 -3.33
N GLN A 99 1.67 5.20 -3.95
CA GLN A 99 2.24 3.90 -3.63
C GLN A 99 3.39 3.61 -4.59
N PHE A 100 4.50 3.10 -4.07
CA PHE A 100 5.69 2.87 -4.88
C PHE A 100 6.52 1.68 -4.37
N ASN A 101 7.26 1.08 -5.31
CA ASN A 101 8.15 -0.03 -5.02
C ASN A 101 9.39 0.09 -5.91
N PHE A 102 10.55 0.24 -5.29
CA PHE A 102 11.84 0.28 -5.99
C PHE A 102 12.65 -1.01 -5.77
N GLY A 103 11.96 -2.14 -5.63
CA GLY A 103 12.57 -3.45 -5.38
C GLY A 103 12.58 -3.83 -3.90
N ALA A 104 13.50 -4.71 -3.49
CA ALA A 104 13.56 -5.29 -2.13
C ALA A 104 13.91 -4.29 -1.01
N GLY A 105 13.82 -3.01 -1.28
CA GLY A 105 14.15 -1.91 -0.39
C GLY A 105 15.26 -1.03 -0.95
N ILE A 106 15.24 0.23 -0.59
CA ILE A 106 16.31 1.19 -0.93
C ILE A 106 17.46 0.96 0.05
N THR A 107 18.33 0.02 -0.24
CA THR A 107 19.47 -0.37 0.60
C THR A 107 20.81 0.02 -0.03
N GLU A 108 21.89 -0.02 0.75
CA GLU A 108 23.25 0.19 0.23
C GLU A 108 23.67 -0.88 -0.78
N ALA A 109 23.07 -2.08 -0.71
CA ALA A 109 23.32 -3.18 -1.65
C ALA A 109 22.59 -3.01 -2.98
N ASP A 110 21.63 -2.07 -3.06
CA ASP A 110 20.90 -1.78 -4.30
C ASP A 110 21.84 -1.16 -5.33
N TYR A 111 21.79 -1.66 -6.56
CA TYR A 111 22.70 -1.20 -7.61
C TYR A 111 22.54 0.28 -7.95
N PHE A 112 21.29 0.79 -7.97
CA PHE A 112 21.01 2.17 -8.32
C PHE A 112 20.90 3.06 -7.09
N PHE A 113 20.01 2.70 -6.14
CA PHE A 113 19.78 3.48 -4.94
C PHE A 113 20.89 3.35 -3.89
N GLY A 114 21.78 2.36 -4.01
CA GLY A 114 22.99 2.23 -3.19
C GLY A 114 24.06 3.30 -3.44
N LYS A 115 23.93 4.11 -4.51
CA LYS A 115 24.90 5.16 -4.84
C LYS A 115 24.77 6.39 -3.93
N THR A 116 25.89 7.09 -3.74
CA THR A 116 26.00 8.29 -2.89
C THR A 116 24.92 9.36 -3.11
N PRO A 117 24.51 9.68 -4.35
CA PRO A 117 23.44 10.69 -4.56
C PRO A 117 22.11 10.39 -3.88
N PHE A 118 21.85 9.13 -3.53
CA PHE A 118 20.60 8.68 -2.88
C PHE A 118 20.73 8.49 -1.37
N GLU A 119 21.85 8.86 -0.76
CA GLU A 119 22.12 8.64 0.67
C GLU A 119 21.06 9.30 1.58
N SER A 120 20.69 10.55 1.29
CA SER A 120 19.65 11.27 2.04
C SER A 120 18.29 10.58 1.93
N ILE A 121 17.94 10.11 0.72
CA ILE A 121 16.70 9.37 0.50
C ILE A 121 16.73 8.04 1.27
N ARG A 122 17.82 7.27 1.19
CA ARG A 122 17.94 6.02 1.96
C ARG A 122 17.78 6.23 3.46
N HIS A 123 18.43 7.28 3.99
CA HIS A 123 18.28 7.61 5.41
C HIS A 123 16.83 7.92 5.78
N MET A 124 16.17 8.77 5.01
CA MET A 124 14.75 9.10 5.20
C MET A 124 13.87 7.84 5.12
N MET A 125 14.07 6.97 4.13
CA MET A 125 13.31 5.72 3.96
C MET A 125 13.49 4.77 5.15
N LYS A 126 14.70 4.70 5.70
CA LYS A 126 14.98 3.88 6.90
C LYS A 126 14.23 4.41 8.13
N GLU A 127 14.24 5.72 8.36
CA GLU A 127 13.50 6.33 9.47
C GLU A 127 11.97 6.20 9.30
N ALA A 128 11.48 6.28 8.05
CA ALA A 128 10.07 6.16 7.70
C ALA A 128 9.49 4.74 7.90
N GLN A 129 10.29 3.75 8.29
CA GLN A 129 9.79 2.45 8.76
C GLN A 129 8.89 2.55 10.00
N LYS A 130 8.97 3.65 10.72
CA LYS A 130 8.07 3.98 11.85
C LYS A 130 6.92 4.90 11.44
N GLY A 131 6.73 5.13 10.14
CA GLY A 131 5.94 6.25 9.66
C GLY A 131 6.62 7.59 9.95
N MET A 132 6.70 8.46 8.97
CA MET A 132 7.35 9.78 9.10
C MET A 132 6.38 10.88 8.67
N ALA A 133 6.05 11.79 9.58
CA ALA A 133 5.26 12.98 9.29
C ALA A 133 6.16 14.18 9.02
N PHE A 134 5.80 14.97 8.01
CA PHE A 134 6.51 16.16 7.60
C PHE A 134 5.82 17.42 8.11
N PRO A 135 6.59 18.43 8.58
CA PRO A 135 6.02 19.71 9.00
C PRO A 135 5.52 20.51 7.79
N MET A 136 4.63 21.48 8.04
CA MET A 136 4.07 22.36 7.02
C MET A 136 5.14 23.03 6.15
N SER A 137 6.26 23.45 6.73
CA SER A 137 7.39 24.06 5.99
C SER A 137 8.00 23.11 4.96
N SER A 138 7.95 21.79 5.18
CA SER A 138 8.41 20.79 4.23
C SER A 138 7.35 20.49 3.19
N ILE A 139 6.07 20.41 3.61
CA ILE A 139 4.93 20.21 2.72
C ILE A 139 4.90 21.30 1.65
N MET A 140 5.02 22.56 2.03
CA MET A 140 4.99 23.70 1.10
C MET A 140 6.11 23.68 0.06
N LYS A 141 7.27 23.08 0.36
CA LYS A 141 8.36 22.93 -0.61
C LYS A 141 8.04 21.96 -1.76
N VAL A 142 7.14 21.01 -1.53
CA VAL A 142 6.78 19.98 -2.50
C VAL A 142 5.34 20.09 -2.98
N TYR A 143 4.54 21.00 -2.44
CA TYR A 143 3.11 21.11 -2.66
C TYR A 143 2.74 21.19 -4.14
N GLU A 144 3.33 22.13 -4.90
CA GLU A 144 3.06 22.31 -6.32
C GLU A 144 3.38 21.04 -7.14
N ARG A 145 4.49 20.36 -6.79
CA ARG A 145 4.92 19.14 -7.45
C ARG A 145 3.99 17.97 -7.11
N LEU A 146 3.59 17.82 -5.85
CA LEU A 146 2.61 16.82 -5.42
C LEU A 146 1.28 17.03 -6.12
N SER A 147 0.78 18.28 -6.11
CA SER A 147 -0.50 18.63 -6.70
C SER A 147 -0.55 18.44 -8.21
N GLY A 148 0.57 18.63 -8.91
CA GLY A 148 0.68 18.44 -10.35
C GLY A 148 1.02 17.01 -10.78
N LEU A 149 1.47 16.16 -9.87
CA LEU A 149 2.04 14.86 -10.21
C LEU A 149 1.06 13.93 -10.94
N SER A 150 -0.22 13.93 -10.55
CA SER A 150 -1.28 13.14 -11.17
C SER A 150 -1.62 13.57 -12.60
N GLN A 151 -1.20 14.76 -13.01
CA GLN A 151 -1.45 15.32 -14.35
C GLN A 151 -0.34 14.98 -15.35
N ILE A 152 0.79 14.46 -14.87
CA ILE A 152 1.92 14.11 -15.74
C ILE A 152 1.62 12.78 -16.45
N THR A 153 1.38 12.85 -17.75
CA THR A 153 1.05 11.67 -18.57
C THR A 153 2.27 10.84 -18.97
N ASN A 154 3.45 11.47 -19.07
CA ASN A 154 4.68 10.77 -19.40
C ASN A 154 5.22 10.04 -18.15
N ARG A 155 5.26 8.71 -18.20
CA ARG A 155 5.66 7.84 -17.08
C ARG A 155 7.05 8.14 -16.54
N PHE A 156 8.02 8.36 -17.44
CA PHE A 156 9.39 8.66 -17.03
C PHE A 156 9.45 10.02 -16.32
N THR A 157 8.77 11.03 -16.86
CA THR A 157 8.72 12.38 -16.26
C THR A 157 8.06 12.33 -14.87
N ALA A 158 6.98 11.59 -14.71
CA ALA A 158 6.31 11.44 -13.41
C ALA A 158 7.22 10.74 -12.38
N LEU A 159 7.97 9.70 -12.79
CA LEU A 159 8.95 9.03 -11.93
C LEU A 159 10.06 9.99 -11.51
N MET A 160 10.62 10.76 -12.43
CA MET A 160 11.67 11.73 -12.13
C MET A 160 11.17 12.83 -11.20
N GLU A 161 9.94 13.29 -11.41
CA GLU A 161 9.32 14.29 -10.54
C GLU A 161 9.07 13.75 -9.12
N PHE A 162 8.63 12.49 -9.00
CA PHE A 162 8.48 11.84 -7.72
C PHE A 162 9.84 11.66 -7.00
N LEU A 163 10.89 11.28 -7.70
CA LEU A 163 12.25 11.23 -7.12
C LEU A 163 12.73 12.60 -6.65
N ASN A 164 12.40 13.69 -7.36
CA ASN A 164 12.67 15.05 -6.92
C ASN A 164 11.89 15.42 -5.63
N ILE A 165 10.62 14.98 -5.52
CA ILE A 165 9.82 15.15 -4.30
C ILE A 165 10.51 14.43 -3.13
N LEU A 166 10.86 13.15 -3.28
CA LEU A 166 11.55 12.37 -2.24
C LEU A 166 12.89 13.00 -1.86
N HIS A 167 13.68 13.46 -2.84
CA HIS A 167 14.94 14.12 -2.56
C HIS A 167 14.72 15.43 -1.79
N THR A 168 13.77 16.26 -2.20
CA THR A 168 13.44 17.51 -1.48
C THR A 168 13.02 17.22 -0.04
N LEU A 169 12.18 16.24 0.18
CA LEU A 169 11.73 15.83 1.52
C LEU A 169 12.89 15.28 2.36
N SER A 170 13.81 14.53 1.76
CA SER A 170 14.95 13.93 2.46
C SER A 170 15.97 14.97 2.99
N LEU A 171 15.95 16.17 2.43
CA LEU A 171 16.79 17.30 2.88
C LEU A 171 16.06 18.25 3.84
N CYS A 172 14.78 18.00 4.12
CA CYS A 172 14.00 18.83 5.02
C CYS A 172 14.31 18.51 6.49
N THR A 173 14.21 19.54 7.33
CA THR A 173 14.33 19.42 8.79
C THR A 173 12.95 19.43 9.44
N GLY A 174 12.85 18.84 10.64
CA GLY A 174 11.61 18.85 11.44
C GLY A 174 10.63 17.73 11.11
N ALA A 175 10.97 16.81 10.20
CA ALA A 175 10.24 15.56 10.05
C ALA A 175 10.40 14.72 11.34
N ARG A 176 9.33 14.01 11.72
CA ARG A 176 9.32 13.19 12.94
C ARG A 176 8.74 11.81 12.67
N THR A 177 9.28 10.82 13.33
CA THR A 177 8.72 9.46 13.33
C THR A 177 7.46 9.40 14.19
N LEU A 178 6.53 8.54 13.81
CA LEU A 178 5.21 8.40 14.42
C LEU A 178 5.14 7.23 15.40
N ALA A 179 5.30 6.01 14.90
CA ALA A 179 5.23 4.83 15.73
C ALA A 179 6.47 4.65 16.60
N THR A 180 6.29 4.02 17.78
CA THR A 180 7.42 3.65 18.65
C THR A 180 8.24 2.51 18.03
N THR A 181 9.51 2.42 18.40
CA THR A 181 10.41 1.36 17.91
C THR A 181 9.92 -0.04 18.31
N SER A 182 9.26 -0.16 19.45
CA SER A 182 8.70 -1.43 19.93
C SER A 182 7.48 -1.88 19.14
N TYR A 183 6.69 -0.93 18.62
CA TYR A 183 5.54 -1.23 17.78
C TYR A 183 5.96 -1.57 16.35
N ALA A 184 6.80 -0.75 15.76
CA ALA A 184 7.22 -0.87 14.37
C ALA A 184 8.04 -2.12 14.06
N LYS A 185 8.34 -3.00 15.05
CA LYS A 185 9.11 -4.25 14.97
C LYS A 185 9.86 -4.40 13.65
N VAL A 186 11.03 -3.79 13.58
CA VAL A 186 11.93 -3.96 12.42
C VAL A 186 12.48 -5.38 12.49
N ASN A 187 11.81 -6.30 11.81
CA ASN A 187 12.23 -7.71 11.73
C ASN A 187 13.43 -7.84 10.82
N ILE A 188 14.53 -8.37 11.34
CA ILE A 188 15.82 -8.49 10.69
C ILE A 188 16.12 -9.95 10.30
N GLU A 189 16.37 -10.15 9.05
CA GLU A 189 17.44 -10.71 8.24
C GLU A 189 17.35 -12.14 7.66
N ASP A 190 16.95 -13.21 8.28
CA ASP A 190 17.10 -14.52 7.60
C ASP A 190 15.75 -15.13 7.15
N ASP A 191 14.74 -14.98 7.95
CA ASP A 191 13.37 -15.38 7.59
C ASP A 191 12.77 -14.44 6.53
N SER A 192 13.24 -13.19 6.47
CA SER A 192 12.81 -12.20 5.46
C SER A 192 13.13 -12.66 4.04
N ARG A 193 14.28 -13.27 3.78
CA ARG A 193 14.65 -13.77 2.43
C ARG A 193 13.81 -14.96 1.98
N ARG A 194 13.42 -15.85 2.91
CA ARG A 194 12.54 -16.99 2.58
C ARG A 194 11.15 -16.53 2.25
N ILE A 195 10.56 -15.66 3.08
CA ILE A 195 9.21 -15.16 2.86
C ILE A 195 9.14 -14.29 1.59
N LEU A 196 10.14 -13.44 1.33
CA LEU A 196 10.22 -12.64 0.10
C LEU A 196 10.27 -13.52 -1.15
N ARG A 197 11.03 -14.61 -1.13
CA ARG A 197 11.09 -15.59 -2.24
C ARG A 197 9.74 -16.25 -2.49
N VAL A 198 9.03 -16.62 -1.42
CA VAL A 198 7.69 -17.20 -1.52
C VAL A 198 6.67 -16.18 -2.03
N LYS A 199 6.69 -14.96 -1.50
CA LYS A 199 5.81 -13.87 -1.97
C LYS A 199 6.03 -13.57 -3.45
N LYS A 200 7.30 -13.47 -3.88
CA LYS A 200 7.65 -13.28 -5.29
C LYS A 200 7.12 -14.41 -6.17
N TYR A 201 7.32 -15.64 -5.77
CA TYR A 201 6.80 -16.81 -6.52
C TYR A 201 5.27 -16.77 -6.64
N ILE A 202 4.55 -16.40 -5.57
CA ILE A 202 3.09 -16.25 -5.60
C ILE A 202 2.69 -15.12 -6.56
N SER A 203 3.38 -13.98 -6.52
CA SER A 203 3.13 -12.83 -7.39
C SER A 203 3.37 -13.17 -8.87
N ASP A 204 4.45 -13.89 -9.17
CA ASP A 204 4.80 -14.31 -10.54
C ASP A 204 3.85 -15.38 -11.11
N ASN A 205 3.16 -16.13 -10.22
CA ASN A 205 2.37 -17.32 -10.61
C ASN A 205 0.91 -17.26 -10.15
N TYR A 206 0.39 -16.10 -9.74
CA TYR A 206 -0.95 -15.97 -9.15
C TYR A 206 -2.09 -16.45 -10.04
N MET A 207 -1.94 -16.38 -11.35
CA MET A 207 -2.93 -16.83 -12.33
C MET A 207 -3.07 -18.35 -12.43
N TYR A 208 -2.06 -19.10 -11.97
CA TYR A 208 -2.02 -20.55 -12.00
C TYR A 208 -2.43 -21.19 -10.68
N GLU A 209 -2.53 -22.53 -10.68
CA GLU A 209 -2.74 -23.29 -9.44
C GLU A 209 -1.49 -23.25 -8.56
N LEU A 210 -1.60 -22.64 -7.39
CA LEU A 210 -0.54 -22.57 -6.39
C LEU A 210 -0.73 -23.70 -5.37
N ARG A 211 0.13 -24.72 -5.44
CA ARG A 211 0.07 -25.86 -4.52
C ARG A 211 0.84 -25.58 -3.24
N LEU A 212 0.22 -25.87 -2.10
CA LEU A 212 0.83 -25.69 -0.78
C LEU A 212 2.20 -26.38 -0.69
N LYS A 213 2.29 -27.62 -1.20
CA LYS A 213 3.54 -28.38 -1.22
C LYS A 213 4.67 -27.63 -1.93
N SER A 214 4.41 -27.10 -3.13
CA SER A 214 5.43 -26.39 -3.92
C SER A 214 5.95 -25.14 -3.20
N LEU A 215 5.05 -24.42 -2.50
CA LEU A 215 5.41 -23.23 -1.72
C LEU A 215 6.19 -23.60 -0.44
N ALA A 216 5.84 -24.71 0.20
CA ALA A 216 6.56 -25.24 1.35
C ALA A 216 7.98 -25.73 0.96
N ASP A 217 8.10 -26.44 -0.17
CA ASP A 217 9.38 -26.88 -0.73
C ASP A 217 10.28 -25.67 -1.07
N LEU A 218 9.73 -24.59 -1.63
CA LEU A 218 10.45 -23.34 -1.92
C LEU A 218 11.02 -22.67 -0.66
N ALA A 219 10.33 -22.86 0.48
CA ALA A 219 10.79 -22.37 1.79
C ALA A 219 11.68 -23.40 2.55
N ASN A 220 11.92 -24.59 1.98
CA ASN A 220 12.56 -25.73 2.63
C ASN A 220 11.88 -26.15 3.94
N MET A 221 10.56 -26.27 3.94
CA MET A 221 9.72 -26.57 5.10
C MET A 221 8.69 -27.66 4.79
N SER A 222 8.22 -28.36 5.84
CA SER A 222 6.99 -29.14 5.72
C SER A 222 5.77 -28.23 5.55
N GLU A 223 4.70 -28.70 4.92
CA GLU A 223 3.49 -27.91 4.69
C GLU A 223 2.91 -27.29 5.97
N SER A 224 2.90 -28.06 7.08
CA SER A 224 2.40 -27.58 8.37
C SER A 224 3.31 -26.51 9.00
N ALA A 225 4.62 -26.66 8.89
CA ALA A 225 5.59 -25.65 9.35
C ALA A 225 5.49 -24.39 8.51
N PHE A 226 5.39 -24.55 7.19
CA PHE A 226 5.24 -23.45 6.24
C PHE A 226 3.96 -22.64 6.49
N CYS A 227 2.81 -23.27 6.75
CA CYS A 227 1.58 -22.54 7.07
C CYS A 227 1.74 -21.65 8.31
N ARG A 228 2.39 -22.16 9.37
CA ARG A 228 2.68 -21.36 10.58
C ARG A 228 3.68 -20.24 10.31
N PHE A 229 4.76 -20.57 9.61
CA PHE A 229 5.80 -19.61 9.18
C PHE A 229 5.18 -18.49 8.34
N PHE A 230 4.42 -18.83 7.29
CA PHE A 230 3.78 -17.87 6.42
C PHE A 230 2.83 -16.94 7.18
N LYS A 231 1.97 -17.52 8.05
CA LYS A 231 1.06 -16.72 8.89
C LYS A 231 1.82 -15.83 9.87
N LEU A 232 2.92 -16.30 10.45
CA LEU A 232 3.75 -15.50 11.38
C LEU A 232 4.35 -14.27 10.67
N HIS A 233 4.88 -14.45 9.46
CA HIS A 233 5.57 -13.39 8.71
C HIS A 233 4.67 -12.49 7.87
N THR A 234 3.45 -12.92 7.54
CA THR A 234 2.50 -12.15 6.73
C THR A 234 1.27 -11.68 7.49
N GLY A 235 1.10 -12.14 8.74
CA GLY A 235 -0.12 -11.91 9.53
C GLY A 235 -1.34 -12.70 9.04
N ARG A 236 -1.23 -13.49 7.94
CA ARG A 236 -2.38 -14.07 7.23
C ARG A 236 -2.19 -15.53 6.84
N ARG A 237 -3.34 -16.17 6.57
CA ARG A 237 -3.31 -17.49 5.93
C ARG A 237 -2.89 -17.36 4.47
N LEU A 238 -2.17 -18.36 3.97
CA LEU A 238 -1.73 -18.42 2.57
C LEU A 238 -2.89 -18.25 1.57
N SER A 239 -4.03 -18.91 1.83
CA SER A 239 -5.21 -18.82 0.97
C SER A 239 -5.75 -17.39 0.85
N ASP A 240 -5.80 -16.67 1.97
CA ASP A 240 -6.26 -15.28 1.99
C ASP A 240 -5.28 -14.36 1.25
N TYR A 241 -3.98 -14.59 1.43
CA TYR A 241 -2.93 -13.85 0.73
C TYR A 241 -3.01 -14.03 -0.79
N ILE A 242 -3.18 -15.29 -1.27
CA ILE A 242 -3.34 -15.57 -2.71
C ILE A 242 -4.62 -14.91 -3.27
N ILE A 243 -5.74 -14.99 -2.55
CA ILE A 243 -6.99 -14.32 -2.93
C ILE A 243 -6.74 -12.82 -3.07
N ASP A 244 -6.03 -12.24 -2.12
CA ASP A 244 -5.77 -10.83 -2.08
C ASP A 244 -4.90 -10.40 -3.28
N ILE A 245 -3.82 -11.10 -3.59
CA ILE A 245 -3.00 -10.86 -4.80
C ILE A 245 -3.87 -10.90 -6.07
N ARG A 246 -4.68 -11.94 -6.24
CA ARG A 246 -5.58 -12.08 -7.40
C ARG A 246 -6.58 -10.93 -7.53
N LEU A 247 -7.12 -10.46 -6.40
CA LEU A 247 -8.03 -9.32 -6.39
C LEU A 247 -7.33 -8.00 -6.70
N GLY A 248 -6.07 -7.83 -6.28
CA GLY A 248 -5.25 -6.67 -6.65
C GLY A 248 -5.12 -6.54 -8.17
N TYR A 249 -4.71 -7.63 -8.83
CA TYR A 249 -4.65 -7.67 -10.29
C TYR A 249 -6.02 -7.46 -10.95
N ALA A 250 -7.07 -8.04 -10.38
CA ALA A 250 -8.42 -7.86 -10.90
C ALA A 250 -8.89 -6.41 -10.82
N THR A 251 -8.67 -5.72 -9.70
CA THR A 251 -9.02 -4.31 -9.54
C THR A 251 -8.28 -3.43 -10.54
N ARG A 252 -7.00 -3.72 -10.79
CA ARG A 252 -6.23 -3.03 -11.80
C ARG A 252 -6.83 -3.21 -13.20
N LEU A 253 -7.06 -4.45 -13.64
CA LEU A 253 -7.65 -4.72 -14.95
C LEU A 253 -9.05 -4.11 -15.10
N LEU A 254 -9.84 -4.09 -14.03
CA LEU A 254 -11.15 -3.42 -14.02
C LEU A 254 -11.06 -1.93 -14.31
N ILE A 255 -9.97 -1.30 -13.91
CA ILE A 255 -9.74 0.14 -14.03
C ILE A 255 -9.08 0.50 -15.36
N ASP A 256 -8.08 -0.29 -15.78
CA ASP A 256 -7.15 0.04 -16.85
C ASP A 256 -7.59 -0.51 -18.21
N THR A 257 -8.56 -1.44 -18.23
CA THR A 257 -8.97 -2.12 -19.46
C THR A 257 -10.48 -2.10 -19.67
N THR A 258 -10.88 -2.32 -20.92
CA THR A 258 -12.28 -2.52 -21.33
C THR A 258 -12.66 -4.02 -21.36
N GLU A 259 -11.78 -4.91 -20.87
CA GLU A 259 -12.02 -6.35 -20.84
C GLU A 259 -13.27 -6.69 -20.02
N THR A 260 -13.96 -7.75 -20.42
CA THR A 260 -15.14 -8.20 -19.68
C THR A 260 -14.78 -8.72 -18.28
N ILE A 261 -15.73 -8.65 -17.36
CA ILE A 261 -15.55 -9.19 -15.99
C ILE A 261 -15.15 -10.67 -16.02
N ALA A 262 -15.67 -11.42 -17.01
CA ALA A 262 -15.34 -12.83 -17.20
C ALA A 262 -13.85 -13.01 -17.58
N GLU A 263 -13.37 -12.29 -18.58
CA GLU A 263 -11.96 -12.32 -19.00
C GLU A 263 -11.02 -11.95 -17.85
N ILE A 264 -11.32 -10.87 -17.11
CA ILE A 264 -10.56 -10.47 -15.95
C ILE A 264 -10.53 -11.55 -14.87
N SER A 265 -11.69 -12.15 -14.59
CA SER A 265 -11.79 -13.25 -13.63
C SER A 265 -10.83 -14.40 -13.98
N PHE A 266 -10.83 -14.83 -15.24
CA PHE A 266 -9.95 -15.91 -15.72
C PHE A 266 -8.47 -15.51 -15.68
N LYS A 267 -8.11 -14.32 -16.13
CA LYS A 267 -6.74 -13.78 -16.07
C LYS A 267 -6.20 -13.69 -14.64
N CYS A 268 -7.09 -13.49 -13.68
CA CYS A 268 -6.71 -13.46 -12.26
C CYS A 268 -6.75 -14.84 -11.57
N GLY A 269 -6.82 -15.94 -12.34
CA GLY A 269 -6.73 -17.30 -11.83
C GLY A 269 -8.00 -17.81 -11.14
N TYR A 270 -9.17 -17.27 -11.49
CA TYR A 270 -10.45 -17.79 -11.04
C TYR A 270 -11.10 -18.63 -12.16
N ASN A 271 -11.30 -19.91 -11.90
CA ASN A 271 -11.94 -20.82 -12.83
C ASN A 271 -13.49 -20.72 -12.83
N ASN A 272 -14.05 -19.89 -11.95
CA ASN A 272 -15.49 -19.73 -11.77
C ASN A 272 -15.83 -18.27 -11.46
N MET A 273 -16.55 -17.64 -12.38
CA MET A 273 -16.97 -16.23 -12.28
C MET A 273 -17.88 -15.97 -11.07
N SER A 274 -18.75 -16.91 -10.71
CA SER A 274 -19.63 -16.76 -9.55
C SER A 274 -18.82 -16.70 -8.24
N ASN A 275 -17.79 -17.54 -8.13
CA ASN A 275 -16.88 -17.53 -7.00
C ASN A 275 -16.07 -16.22 -6.96
N PHE A 276 -15.57 -15.74 -8.10
CA PHE A 276 -14.90 -14.45 -8.22
C PHE A 276 -15.79 -13.31 -7.73
N ASN A 277 -17.00 -13.17 -8.26
CA ASN A 277 -17.94 -12.12 -7.88
C ASN A 277 -18.25 -12.13 -6.38
N ARG A 278 -18.47 -13.32 -5.81
CA ARG A 278 -18.74 -13.50 -4.37
C ARG A 278 -17.54 -13.06 -3.53
N ILE A 279 -16.33 -13.47 -3.90
CA ILE A 279 -15.11 -13.11 -3.17
C ILE A 279 -14.82 -11.62 -3.31
N PHE A 280 -14.93 -11.07 -4.53
CA PHE A 280 -14.72 -9.67 -4.82
C PHE A 280 -15.67 -8.79 -3.98
N LYS A 281 -16.99 -9.08 -4.03
CA LYS A 281 -17.97 -8.33 -3.24
C LYS A 281 -17.72 -8.41 -1.74
N ARG A 282 -17.34 -9.59 -1.24
CA ARG A 282 -16.99 -9.77 0.19
C ARG A 282 -15.77 -8.92 0.60
N LYS A 283 -14.76 -8.80 -0.27
CA LYS A 283 -13.50 -8.13 0.05
C LYS A 283 -13.51 -6.62 -0.27
N LYS A 284 -14.26 -6.20 -1.29
CA LYS A 284 -14.28 -4.80 -1.76
C LYS A 284 -15.59 -4.06 -1.43
N GLY A 285 -16.56 -4.73 -0.82
CA GLY A 285 -17.86 -4.14 -0.46
C GLY A 285 -18.83 -3.96 -1.63
N CYS A 286 -18.35 -4.00 -2.87
CA CYS A 286 -19.14 -3.81 -4.09
C CYS A 286 -18.83 -4.88 -5.13
N SER A 287 -19.70 -5.00 -6.16
CA SER A 287 -19.44 -5.91 -7.28
C SER A 287 -18.30 -5.38 -8.19
N PRO A 288 -17.65 -6.25 -9.00
CA PRO A 288 -16.65 -5.82 -9.97
C PRO A 288 -17.15 -4.74 -10.93
N THR A 289 -18.41 -4.83 -11.35
CA THR A 289 -19.04 -3.85 -12.25
C THR A 289 -19.22 -2.49 -11.56
N GLU A 290 -19.74 -2.48 -10.34
CA GLU A 290 -19.88 -1.26 -9.53
C GLU A 290 -18.50 -0.64 -9.27
N PHE A 291 -17.50 -1.48 -8.96
CA PHE A 291 -16.13 -1.02 -8.77
C PHE A 291 -15.58 -0.34 -10.02
N ARG A 292 -15.71 -0.96 -11.20
CA ARG A 292 -15.30 -0.37 -12.48
C ARG A 292 -15.95 0.99 -12.70
N ASN A 293 -17.26 1.09 -12.51
CA ASN A 293 -18.02 2.30 -12.76
C ASN A 293 -17.64 3.45 -11.83
N SER A 294 -17.31 3.14 -10.57
CA SER A 294 -16.91 4.15 -9.58
C SER A 294 -15.48 4.66 -9.77
N HIS A 295 -14.61 3.88 -10.44
CA HIS A 295 -13.18 4.19 -10.58
C HIS A 295 -12.77 4.68 -11.97
N HIS A 296 -13.71 4.89 -12.89
CA HIS A 296 -13.43 5.38 -14.26
C HIS A 296 -12.93 6.83 -14.34
N LYS A 297 -12.84 7.54 -13.22
CA LYS A 297 -12.40 8.95 -13.19
C LYS A 297 -11.10 9.06 -12.40
N ILE A 298 -10.05 9.48 -13.10
CA ILE A 298 -8.75 9.95 -12.61
C ILE A 298 -7.78 8.86 -12.14
N LYS A 299 -6.88 8.41 -13.05
CA LYS A 299 -5.70 7.61 -12.70
C LYS A 299 -4.52 7.85 -13.62
N VAL A 300 -3.34 7.91 -13.02
CA VAL A 300 -2.07 7.74 -13.73
C VAL A 300 -1.32 6.58 -13.09
N ILE A 301 -1.05 5.53 -13.87
CA ILE A 301 -0.09 4.48 -13.50
C ILE A 301 1.20 4.79 -14.23
N VAL A 302 2.28 4.85 -13.48
CA VAL A 302 3.60 5.21 -13.99
C VAL A 302 4.54 4.03 -13.87
#